data_17caf253cb9408a96fde48b0c44f3f3d
#
_entry.id   17caf253cb9408a96fde48b0c44f3f3d
#
_cell.length_a   1.000
_cell.length_b   1.000
_cell.length_c   1.000
_cell.angle_alpha   90.00
_cell.angle_beta   90.00
_cell.angle_gamma   90.00
#
_symmetry.space_group_name_H-M   'P 1'
#
loop_
_entity.id
_entity.type
_entity.pdbx_description
1 polymer ?
#
loop_
_entity_poly.entity_id
_entity_poly.type
_entity_poly.pdbx_seq_one_letter_code
_entity_poly.pdbx_strand_id
1 'polypeptide(L)'
;MRHFIRVFCAVAALALTGYGLIQPIEQDTRWLLALWLAAPPALIAARLSLPSQPRGISRSIQNLSLVIGIGFSMLALQLLRQQFVHADATYNWVYVDQQTGQSTSNVRPVIQSLRIQRGKMIDRNGTVLVDTQVAPGGFAVRTYPVADQFDPAAFGNVVGFFSPRYSQSGLEATYSGYLSGENDPLGRTQDALFGRPQVGDNLQLTIDARLQDAAMRIMGGRTGSIVVLEPKTGAVLAMVSTPGFDPRDLASNPAADDSAADDARVEAYWNQLNSEGAGQPLLNRPTQGRYPPGSTFKTLTAISVLEHAQEGRPDQIDCPNERFPEEGAPPVVNAVNDLYLRTGDPTNLERVFAFSCNTAFAEYALRLGPDLLADTARNFDIFRPQDVPEVYRG
;
A
#
# COMPACT_ATOMS: atom_id res chain seq x y z
N MET A 1 -48.77 25.38 -27.79
CA MET A 1 -47.91 26.39 -27.11
C MET A 1 -47.65 26.05 -25.65
N ARG A 2 -48.69 25.85 -24.81
CA ARG A 2 -48.51 25.55 -23.34
C ARG A 2 -47.71 24.27 -23.07
N HIS A 3 -47.90 23.18 -23.84
CA HIS A 3 -47.14 21.95 -23.70
C HIS A 3 -45.66 22.13 -24.06
N PHE A 4 -45.37 22.86 -25.15
CA PHE A 4 -44.02 23.17 -25.58
C PHE A 4 -43.27 23.96 -24.55
N ILE A 5 -43.86 25.04 -24.00
CA ILE A 5 -43.25 25.88 -22.98
C ILE A 5 -42.95 25.05 -21.72
N ARG A 6 -43.86 24.18 -21.31
CA ARG A 6 -43.67 23.27 -20.17
C ARG A 6 -42.43 22.36 -20.32
N VAL A 7 -42.37 21.68 -21.49
CA VAL A 7 -41.25 20.76 -21.79
C VAL A 7 -39.94 21.55 -21.90
N PHE A 8 -39.91 22.67 -22.59
CA PHE A 8 -38.74 23.52 -22.71
C PHE A 8 -38.23 23.96 -21.32
N CYS A 9 -39.09 24.47 -20.46
CA CYS A 9 -38.72 24.92 -19.13
C CYS A 9 -38.23 23.74 -18.24
N ALA A 10 -38.84 22.56 -18.35
CA ALA A 10 -38.39 21.39 -17.64
C ALA A 10 -36.97 20.94 -18.08
N VAL A 11 -36.73 20.91 -19.38
CA VAL A 11 -35.42 20.56 -19.96
C VAL A 11 -34.38 21.63 -19.55
N ALA A 12 -34.71 22.91 -19.62
CA ALA A 12 -33.80 23.98 -19.20
C ALA A 12 -33.44 23.90 -17.73
N ALA A 13 -34.42 23.62 -16.86
CA ALA A 13 -34.14 23.42 -15.43
C ALA A 13 -33.22 22.21 -15.16
N LEU A 14 -33.48 21.06 -15.82
CA LEU A 14 -32.63 19.88 -15.71
C LEU A 14 -31.23 20.11 -16.26
N ALA A 15 -31.09 20.78 -17.41
CA ALA A 15 -29.80 21.09 -17.99
C ALA A 15 -28.96 22.02 -17.11
N LEU A 16 -29.56 23.06 -16.54
CA LEU A 16 -28.87 23.97 -15.60
C LEU A 16 -28.47 23.26 -14.32
N THR A 17 -29.33 22.41 -13.76
CA THR A 17 -29.01 21.61 -12.58
C THR A 17 -27.86 20.62 -12.89
N GLY A 18 -27.93 19.90 -14.01
CA GLY A 18 -26.88 19.00 -14.47
C GLY A 18 -25.55 19.71 -14.70
N TYR A 19 -25.57 20.86 -15.36
CA TYR A 19 -24.38 21.70 -15.55
C TYR A 19 -23.75 22.10 -14.21
N GLY A 20 -24.57 22.48 -13.23
CA GLY A 20 -24.08 22.84 -11.91
C GLY A 20 -23.45 21.65 -11.17
N LEU A 21 -24.07 20.45 -11.25
CA LEU A 21 -23.58 19.25 -10.56
C LEU A 21 -22.17 18.81 -11.01
N ILE A 22 -21.81 19.04 -12.27
CA ILE A 22 -20.49 18.68 -12.80
C ILE A 22 -19.41 19.73 -12.51
N GLN A 23 -19.74 20.87 -11.89
CA GLN A 23 -18.74 21.89 -11.57
C GLN A 23 -17.80 21.39 -10.45
N PRO A 24 -16.47 21.65 -10.57
CA PRO A 24 -15.51 21.30 -9.54
C PRO A 24 -15.80 22.05 -8.23
N ILE A 25 -15.30 21.49 -7.13
CA ILE A 25 -15.50 22.00 -5.75
C ILE A 25 -15.08 23.45 -5.59
N GLU A 26 -13.99 23.86 -6.26
CA GLU A 26 -13.45 25.22 -6.23
C GLU A 26 -14.37 26.27 -6.88
N GLN A 27 -15.41 25.83 -7.58
CA GLN A 27 -16.35 26.69 -8.33
C GLN A 27 -17.77 26.66 -7.77
N ASP A 28 -17.91 26.63 -6.45
CA ASP A 28 -19.21 26.61 -5.77
C ASP A 28 -20.12 27.76 -6.17
N THR A 29 -19.57 28.93 -6.50
CA THR A 29 -20.34 30.06 -7.01
C THR A 29 -21.07 29.74 -8.32
N ARG A 30 -20.45 28.97 -9.22
CA ARG A 30 -21.08 28.53 -10.48
C ARG A 30 -22.20 27.53 -10.24
N TRP A 31 -22.02 26.61 -9.31
CA TRP A 31 -23.07 25.70 -8.87
C TRP A 31 -24.27 26.45 -8.34
N LEU A 32 -24.07 27.37 -7.38
CA LEU A 32 -25.14 28.17 -6.79
C LEU A 32 -25.86 28.99 -7.84
N LEU A 33 -25.13 29.66 -8.76
CA LEU A 33 -25.74 30.39 -9.88
C LEU A 33 -26.57 29.47 -10.78
N ALA A 34 -26.08 28.28 -11.13
CA ALA A 34 -26.82 27.34 -11.97
C ALA A 34 -28.10 26.87 -11.25
N LEU A 35 -28.04 26.59 -9.95
CA LEU A 35 -29.19 26.20 -9.15
C LEU A 35 -30.23 27.32 -9.05
N TRP A 36 -29.81 28.58 -8.82
CA TRP A 36 -30.69 29.73 -8.80
C TRP A 36 -31.32 30.01 -10.18
N LEU A 37 -30.56 29.87 -11.26
CA LEU A 37 -31.08 30.02 -12.64
C LEU A 37 -32.00 28.87 -13.03
N ALA A 38 -31.89 27.70 -12.45
CA ALA A 38 -32.79 26.57 -12.68
C ALA A 38 -34.17 26.74 -12.01
N ALA A 39 -34.27 27.51 -10.93
CA ALA A 39 -35.50 27.68 -10.16
C ALA A 39 -36.67 28.32 -10.94
N PRO A 40 -36.50 29.43 -11.69
CA PRO A 40 -37.59 30.01 -12.47
C PRO A 40 -38.18 29.07 -13.53
N PRO A 41 -37.40 28.44 -14.41
CA PRO A 41 -37.95 27.50 -15.38
C PRO A 41 -38.57 26.26 -14.69
N ALA A 42 -38.04 25.77 -13.57
CA ALA A 42 -38.66 24.70 -12.80
C ALA A 42 -40.04 25.12 -12.26
N LEU A 43 -40.17 26.34 -11.73
CA LEU A 43 -41.45 26.93 -11.30
C LEU A 43 -42.47 27.01 -12.43
N ILE A 44 -42.05 27.51 -13.60
CA ILE A 44 -42.91 27.62 -14.78
C ILE A 44 -43.38 26.22 -15.25
N ALA A 45 -42.47 25.28 -15.36
CA ALA A 45 -42.78 23.90 -15.76
C ALA A 45 -43.76 23.23 -14.77
N ALA A 46 -43.52 23.35 -13.49
CA ALA A 46 -44.38 22.82 -12.43
C ALA A 46 -45.77 23.49 -12.46
N ARG A 47 -45.81 24.82 -12.59
CA ARG A 47 -47.06 25.60 -12.69
C ARG A 47 -47.89 25.20 -13.89
N LEU A 48 -47.27 24.98 -15.05
CA LEU A 48 -47.95 24.55 -16.29
C LEU A 48 -48.40 23.10 -16.25
N SER A 49 -47.88 22.29 -15.33
CA SER A 49 -48.26 20.88 -15.13
C SER A 49 -49.49 20.74 -14.21
N LEU A 50 -49.84 21.77 -13.47
CA LEU A 50 -51.02 21.76 -12.59
C LEU A 50 -52.33 22.08 -13.36
N PRO A 51 -53.48 21.60 -12.90
CA PRO A 51 -54.80 21.90 -13.49
C PRO A 51 -55.05 23.40 -13.61
N SER A 52 -55.72 23.84 -14.67
CA SER A 52 -55.90 25.25 -15.01
C SER A 52 -56.97 26.00 -14.23
N GLN A 53 -57.74 25.35 -13.37
CA GLN A 53 -58.82 25.97 -12.65
C GLN A 53 -58.82 25.64 -11.11
N PRO A 54 -57.91 26.17 -10.34
CA PRO A 54 -58.14 26.26 -8.89
C PRO A 54 -58.95 27.53 -8.60
N ARG A 55 -59.98 27.44 -7.78
CA ARG A 55 -60.82 28.54 -7.33
C ARG A 55 -60.32 29.12 -6.03
N GLY A 56 -60.24 30.48 -5.96
CA GLY A 56 -60.02 31.23 -4.70
C GLY A 56 -58.77 30.76 -3.88
N ILE A 57 -58.98 30.44 -2.63
CA ILE A 57 -57.95 30.03 -1.66
C ILE A 57 -57.10 28.86 -2.16
N SER A 58 -57.66 27.94 -2.95
CA SER A 58 -56.92 26.80 -3.56
C SER A 58 -55.79 27.24 -4.46
N ARG A 59 -55.92 28.38 -5.16
CA ARG A 59 -54.84 28.90 -6.06
C ARG A 59 -53.67 29.46 -5.27
N SER A 60 -53.93 30.14 -4.19
CA SER A 60 -52.87 30.67 -3.31
C SER A 60 -52.09 29.56 -2.62
N ILE A 61 -52.80 28.53 -2.12
CA ILE A 61 -52.18 27.34 -1.52
C ILE A 61 -51.32 26.60 -2.54
N GLN A 62 -51.79 26.41 -3.77
CA GLN A 62 -51.00 25.76 -4.81
C GLN A 62 -49.72 26.53 -5.15
N ASN A 63 -49.79 27.87 -5.29
CA ASN A 63 -48.64 28.68 -5.54
C ASN A 63 -47.63 28.63 -4.39
N LEU A 64 -48.10 28.69 -3.14
CA LEU A 64 -47.25 28.57 -1.94
C LEU A 64 -46.58 27.20 -1.90
N SER A 65 -47.35 26.12 -2.13
CA SER A 65 -46.80 24.74 -2.17
C SER A 65 -45.72 24.56 -3.23
N LEU A 66 -45.86 25.19 -4.41
CA LEU A 66 -44.86 25.17 -5.46
C LEU A 66 -43.56 25.87 -5.02
N VAL A 67 -43.65 27.06 -4.44
CA VAL A 67 -42.48 27.80 -3.96
C VAL A 67 -41.75 27.00 -2.87
N ILE A 68 -42.49 26.50 -1.89
CA ILE A 68 -41.95 25.67 -0.80
C ILE A 68 -41.31 24.40 -1.37
N GLY A 69 -42.00 23.69 -2.29
CA GLY A 69 -41.49 22.45 -2.91
C GLY A 69 -40.19 22.67 -3.69
N ILE A 70 -40.08 23.76 -4.42
CA ILE A 70 -38.83 24.09 -5.12
C ILE A 70 -37.73 24.47 -4.14
N GLY A 71 -38.03 25.26 -3.10
CA GLY A 71 -37.07 25.56 -2.05
C GLY A 71 -36.52 24.30 -1.37
N PHE A 72 -37.37 23.34 -1.01
CA PHE A 72 -36.94 22.05 -0.49
C PHE A 72 -36.13 21.24 -1.49
N SER A 73 -36.50 21.26 -2.77
CA SER A 73 -35.74 20.57 -3.82
C SER A 73 -34.34 21.16 -4.00
N MET A 74 -34.21 22.48 -3.93
CA MET A 74 -32.89 23.15 -3.99
C MET A 74 -32.04 22.78 -2.76
N LEU A 75 -32.61 22.77 -1.58
CA LEU A 75 -31.92 22.34 -0.35
C LEU A 75 -31.50 20.87 -0.43
N ALA A 76 -32.39 20.01 -0.92
CA ALA A 76 -32.07 18.58 -1.10
C ALA A 76 -30.92 18.38 -2.12
N LEU A 77 -30.92 19.10 -3.25
CA LEU A 77 -29.83 19.08 -4.23
C LEU A 77 -28.52 19.59 -3.64
N GLN A 78 -28.56 20.64 -2.83
CA GLN A 78 -27.39 21.15 -2.13
C GLN A 78 -26.84 20.13 -1.13
N LEU A 79 -27.71 19.50 -0.36
CA LEU A 79 -27.31 18.43 0.58
C LEU A 79 -26.72 17.20 -0.14
N LEU A 80 -27.34 16.77 -1.24
CA LEU A 80 -26.79 15.70 -2.07
C LEU A 80 -25.42 16.07 -2.62
N ARG A 81 -25.24 17.28 -3.11
CA ARG A 81 -23.92 17.72 -3.57
C ARG A 81 -22.89 17.68 -2.46
N GLN A 82 -23.20 18.17 -1.26
CA GLN A 82 -22.30 18.11 -0.11
C GLN A 82 -21.95 16.66 0.28
N GLN A 83 -22.93 15.75 0.20
CA GLN A 83 -22.75 14.36 0.61
C GLN A 83 -22.02 13.50 -0.43
N PHE A 84 -22.14 13.81 -1.73
CA PHE A 84 -21.56 12.99 -2.81
C PHE A 84 -20.42 13.67 -3.55
N VAL A 85 -20.54 14.96 -3.88
CA VAL A 85 -19.51 15.67 -4.67
C VAL A 85 -18.40 16.22 -3.75
N HIS A 86 -18.78 16.69 -2.55
CA HIS A 86 -17.85 17.24 -1.57
C HIS A 86 -17.49 16.24 -0.47
N ALA A 87 -17.89 14.97 -0.59
CA ALA A 87 -17.68 13.97 0.45
C ALA A 87 -16.19 13.87 0.85
N ASP A 88 -15.32 13.68 -0.15
CA ASP A 88 -13.87 13.55 0.08
C ASP A 88 -13.25 14.83 0.64
N ALA A 89 -13.63 16.01 0.11
CA ALA A 89 -13.13 17.28 0.61
C ALA A 89 -13.56 17.56 2.04
N THR A 90 -14.79 17.17 2.40
CA THR A 90 -15.30 17.32 3.77
C THR A 90 -14.67 16.28 4.70
N TYR A 91 -14.44 15.08 4.20
CA TYR A 91 -13.84 13.98 4.94
C TYR A 91 -12.36 14.26 5.26
N ASN A 92 -11.61 14.76 4.28
CA ASN A 92 -10.17 15.05 4.38
C ASN A 92 -9.89 16.53 4.73
N TRP A 93 -10.90 17.27 5.23
CA TRP A 93 -10.76 18.69 5.49
C TRP A 93 -9.75 18.97 6.61
N VAL A 94 -8.81 19.87 6.32
CA VAL A 94 -7.80 20.36 7.25
C VAL A 94 -8.01 21.86 7.45
N TYR A 95 -8.24 22.27 8.69
CA TYR A 95 -8.27 23.67 9.08
C TYR A 95 -6.86 24.09 9.51
N VAL A 96 -6.36 25.16 8.90
CA VAL A 96 -5.12 25.79 9.35
C VAL A 96 -5.50 27.11 10.02
N ASP A 97 -5.25 27.21 11.31
CA ASP A 97 -5.41 28.44 12.05
C ASP A 97 -4.40 29.47 11.55
N GLN A 98 -4.91 30.55 10.96
CA GLN A 98 -4.07 31.59 10.36
C GLN A 98 -3.27 32.40 11.40
N GLN A 99 -3.64 32.37 12.68
CA GLN A 99 -2.95 33.10 13.76
C GLN A 99 -1.84 32.27 14.40
N THR A 100 -2.08 30.97 14.57
CA THR A 100 -1.16 30.07 15.28
C THR A 100 -0.33 29.18 14.34
N GLY A 101 -0.76 29.04 13.07
CA GLY A 101 -0.18 28.11 12.11
C GLY A 101 -0.50 26.62 12.42
N GLN A 102 -1.28 26.36 13.46
CA GLN A 102 -1.67 24.99 13.82
C GLN A 102 -2.69 24.44 12.83
N SER A 103 -2.47 23.22 12.38
CA SER A 103 -3.40 22.51 11.53
C SER A 103 -4.27 21.56 12.37
N THR A 104 -5.58 21.65 12.18
CA THR A 104 -6.56 20.74 12.80
C THR A 104 -7.23 19.95 11.68
N SER A 105 -6.98 18.65 11.63
CA SER A 105 -7.62 17.75 10.68
C SER A 105 -8.98 17.26 11.20
N ASN A 106 -9.83 16.82 10.28
CA ASN A 106 -11.07 16.16 10.65
C ASN A 106 -10.75 14.81 11.34
N VAL A 107 -11.05 14.67 12.61
CA VAL A 107 -10.77 13.46 13.40
C VAL A 107 -11.73 12.29 13.10
N ARG A 108 -12.86 12.55 12.40
CA ARG A 108 -13.86 11.52 12.09
C ARG A 108 -13.29 10.34 11.27
N PRO A 109 -12.45 10.55 10.23
CA PRO A 109 -11.80 9.45 9.50
C PRO A 109 -10.98 8.56 10.43
N VAL A 110 -10.22 9.16 11.34
CA VAL A 110 -9.39 8.44 12.31
C VAL A 110 -10.28 7.61 13.24
N ILE A 111 -11.33 8.22 13.82
CA ILE A 111 -12.26 7.50 14.70
C ILE A 111 -12.98 6.36 13.96
N GLN A 112 -13.34 6.56 12.70
CA GLN A 112 -13.95 5.50 11.88
C GLN A 112 -12.95 4.37 11.61
N SER A 113 -11.70 4.66 11.26
CA SER A 113 -10.66 3.65 11.04
C SER A 113 -10.40 2.81 12.29
N LEU A 114 -10.51 3.42 13.48
CA LEU A 114 -10.38 2.74 14.77
C LEU A 114 -11.58 1.82 15.11
N ARG A 115 -12.66 1.85 14.35
CA ARG A 115 -13.83 0.97 14.52
C ARG A 115 -13.91 -0.15 13.50
N ILE A 116 -13.03 -0.13 12.50
CA ILE A 116 -12.98 -1.15 11.46
C ILE A 116 -12.37 -2.42 12.06
N GLN A 117 -13.12 -3.51 12.03
CA GLN A 117 -12.63 -4.82 12.41
C GLN A 117 -11.76 -5.36 11.27
N ARG A 118 -10.47 -4.99 11.28
CA ARG A 118 -9.52 -5.44 10.25
C ARG A 118 -9.41 -6.96 10.28
N GLY A 119 -9.38 -7.56 9.09
CA GLY A 119 -9.28 -9.01 8.91
C GLY A 119 -8.04 -9.62 9.57
N LYS A 120 -8.06 -10.91 9.82
CA LYS A 120 -6.95 -11.67 10.39
C LYS A 120 -5.85 -11.90 9.38
N MET A 121 -4.61 -12.05 9.87
CA MET A 121 -3.52 -12.64 9.10
C MET A 121 -3.21 -14.02 9.68
N ILE A 122 -3.21 -15.03 8.83
CA ILE A 122 -3.11 -16.44 9.22
C ILE A 122 -1.94 -17.06 8.45
N ASP A 123 -1.08 -17.81 9.12
CA ASP A 123 0.01 -18.52 8.48
C ASP A 123 -0.50 -19.68 7.61
N ARG A 124 0.36 -20.32 6.83
CA ARG A 124 0.01 -21.46 5.96
C ARG A 124 -0.61 -22.64 6.67
N ASN A 125 -0.38 -22.77 7.98
CA ASN A 125 -0.80 -23.90 8.82
C ASN A 125 -2.04 -23.57 9.68
N GLY A 126 -2.62 -22.38 9.55
CA GLY A 126 -3.78 -21.94 10.32
C GLY A 126 -3.44 -21.21 11.63
N THR A 127 -2.15 -20.94 11.91
CA THR A 127 -1.75 -20.13 13.06
C THR A 127 -2.15 -18.68 12.85
N VAL A 128 -2.92 -18.11 13.78
CA VAL A 128 -3.31 -16.69 13.71
C VAL A 128 -2.13 -15.84 14.14
N LEU A 129 -1.59 -15.05 13.19
CA LEU A 129 -0.48 -14.15 13.45
C LEU A 129 -0.98 -12.80 13.99
N VAL A 130 -2.03 -12.28 13.39
CA VAL A 130 -2.65 -10.99 13.72
C VAL A 130 -4.16 -11.15 13.73
N ASP A 131 -4.81 -10.57 14.73
CA ASP A 131 -6.28 -10.56 14.89
C ASP A 131 -6.76 -9.16 15.25
N THR A 132 -8.07 -8.98 15.33
CA THR A 132 -8.71 -7.76 15.83
C THR A 132 -9.68 -8.12 16.94
N GLN A 133 -9.55 -7.47 18.09
CA GLN A 133 -10.49 -7.56 19.19
C GLN A 133 -11.31 -6.28 19.27
N VAL A 134 -12.61 -6.43 19.52
CA VAL A 134 -13.49 -5.28 19.75
C VAL A 134 -13.50 -4.95 21.23
N ALA A 135 -12.96 -3.79 21.56
CA ALA A 135 -12.93 -3.25 22.91
C ALA A 135 -14.25 -2.54 23.28
N PRO A 136 -14.49 -2.21 24.56
CA PRO A 136 -15.61 -1.38 24.98
C PRO A 136 -15.68 -0.07 24.19
N GLY A 137 -16.90 0.35 23.82
CA GLY A 137 -17.09 1.52 22.96
C GLY A 137 -17.02 1.24 21.46
N GLY A 138 -16.77 -0.02 21.05
CA GLY A 138 -16.76 -0.44 19.65
C GLY A 138 -15.47 -0.10 18.92
N PHE A 139 -14.37 0.14 19.65
CA PHE A 139 -13.06 0.31 19.07
C PHE A 139 -12.42 -1.04 18.74
N ALA A 140 -11.82 -1.12 17.57
CA ALA A 140 -11.11 -2.29 17.09
C ALA A 140 -9.61 -2.18 17.43
N VAL A 141 -9.13 -3.10 18.26
CA VAL A 141 -7.73 -3.14 18.71
C VAL A 141 -7.03 -4.28 18.01
N ARG A 142 -5.91 -3.98 17.34
CA ARG A 142 -5.06 -5.02 16.72
C ARG A 142 -4.35 -5.82 17.78
N THR A 143 -4.42 -7.14 17.69
CA THR A 143 -3.78 -8.09 18.58
C THR A 143 -2.90 -9.05 17.80
N TYR A 144 -1.91 -9.61 18.46
CA TYR A 144 -0.91 -10.48 17.84
C TYR A 144 -0.81 -11.81 18.61
N PRO A 145 -1.77 -12.74 18.40
CA PRO A 145 -1.79 -14.04 19.11
C PRO A 145 -0.56 -14.89 18.85
N VAL A 146 0.17 -14.64 17.78
CA VAL A 146 1.46 -15.29 17.48
C VAL A 146 2.45 -15.16 18.63
N ALA A 147 2.37 -14.07 19.40
CA ALA A 147 3.25 -13.81 20.56
C ALA A 147 3.08 -14.80 21.72
N ASP A 148 1.97 -15.55 21.75
CA ASP A 148 1.75 -16.59 22.77
C ASP A 148 2.64 -17.82 22.55
N GLN A 149 3.19 -17.99 21.34
CA GLN A 149 3.95 -19.17 20.95
C GLN A 149 5.36 -18.85 20.43
N PHE A 150 5.56 -17.66 19.85
CA PHE A 150 6.77 -17.27 19.14
C PHE A 150 7.20 -15.85 19.50
N ASP A 151 8.44 -15.49 19.17
CA ASP A 151 8.93 -14.12 19.32
C ASP A 151 8.20 -13.17 18.33
N PRO A 152 7.39 -12.21 18.79
CA PRO A 152 6.65 -11.31 17.94
C PRO A 152 7.56 -10.42 17.07
N ALA A 153 8.78 -10.15 17.49
CA ALA A 153 9.74 -9.37 16.71
C ALA A 153 10.17 -10.07 15.40
N ALA A 154 10.02 -11.40 15.34
CA ALA A 154 10.25 -12.13 14.11
C ALA A 154 9.23 -11.81 13.00
N PHE A 155 8.05 -11.35 13.37
CA PHE A 155 6.95 -11.12 12.45
C PHE A 155 6.74 -9.65 12.10
N GLY A 156 7.24 -8.71 12.92
CA GLY A 156 6.97 -7.28 12.78
C GLY A 156 7.20 -6.72 11.38
N ASN A 157 8.32 -7.08 10.74
CA ASN A 157 8.63 -6.60 9.39
C ASN A 157 7.77 -7.23 8.28
N VAL A 158 7.15 -8.40 8.53
CA VAL A 158 6.24 -9.08 7.58
C VAL A 158 4.83 -8.57 7.74
N VAL A 159 4.24 -8.79 8.92
CA VAL A 159 2.86 -8.39 9.18
C VAL A 159 2.70 -6.88 9.20
N GLY A 160 3.74 -6.18 9.66
CA GLY A 160 3.72 -4.74 9.84
C GLY A 160 2.97 -4.32 11.11
N PHE A 161 2.59 -3.07 11.13
CA PHE A 161 1.74 -2.48 12.16
C PHE A 161 0.66 -1.59 11.54
N PHE A 162 -0.41 -1.38 12.28
CA PHE A 162 -1.43 -0.38 12.00
C PHE A 162 -1.50 0.59 13.17
N SER A 163 -1.19 1.85 12.92
CA SER A 163 -1.24 2.92 13.91
C SER A 163 -1.90 4.16 13.32
N PRO A 164 -2.94 4.72 13.93
CA PRO A 164 -3.54 5.97 13.50
C PRO A 164 -2.56 7.15 13.51
N ARG A 165 -1.53 7.10 14.37
CA ARG A 165 -0.55 8.16 14.54
C ARG A 165 0.67 7.99 13.63
N TYR A 166 1.12 6.75 13.42
CA TYR A 166 2.36 6.43 12.70
C TYR A 166 2.13 5.70 11.39
N SER A 167 0.88 5.72 10.87
CA SER A 167 0.51 5.07 9.61
C SER A 167 0.55 3.54 9.71
N GLN A 168 0.98 2.86 8.68
CA GLN A 168 0.99 1.40 8.57
C GLN A 168 2.22 0.95 7.80
N SER A 169 2.63 -0.30 8.03
CA SER A 169 3.76 -0.91 7.33
C SER A 169 3.48 -2.37 6.97
N GLY A 170 4.38 -3.00 6.20
CA GLY A 170 4.30 -4.41 5.86
C GLY A 170 2.96 -4.79 5.19
N LEU A 171 2.44 -5.97 5.52
CA LEU A 171 1.17 -6.46 4.97
C LEU A 171 -0.04 -5.62 5.44
N GLU A 172 0.02 -4.97 6.61
CA GLU A 172 -1.01 -4.03 7.05
C GLU A 172 -1.18 -2.86 6.06
N ALA A 173 -0.08 -2.37 5.48
CA ALA A 173 -0.11 -1.32 4.48
C ALA A 173 -0.49 -1.86 3.10
N THR A 174 0.22 -2.90 2.64
CA THR A 174 0.07 -3.44 1.27
C THR A 174 -1.34 -3.97 1.00
N TYR A 175 -1.95 -4.63 2.00
CA TYR A 175 -3.30 -5.20 1.88
C TYR A 175 -4.35 -4.43 2.70
N SER A 176 -4.10 -3.13 2.95
CA SER A 176 -5.00 -2.31 3.77
C SER A 176 -6.43 -2.32 3.27
N GLY A 177 -6.66 -2.20 1.96
CA GLY A 177 -8.00 -2.20 1.37
C GLY A 177 -8.78 -3.50 1.60
N TYR A 178 -8.11 -4.66 1.58
CA TYR A 178 -8.73 -5.95 1.93
C TYR A 178 -8.96 -6.06 3.43
N LEU A 179 -7.91 -5.79 4.21
CA LEU A 179 -7.99 -5.88 5.67
C LEU A 179 -9.01 -4.92 6.27
N SER A 180 -9.30 -3.79 5.64
CA SER A 180 -10.33 -2.84 6.06
C SER A 180 -11.71 -3.11 5.45
N GLY A 181 -11.80 -3.98 4.41
CA GLY A 181 -13.02 -4.20 3.65
C GLY A 181 -13.35 -3.05 2.69
N GLU A 182 -12.39 -2.19 2.36
CA GLU A 182 -12.60 -1.07 1.43
C GLU A 182 -12.79 -1.54 -0.02
N ASN A 183 -12.32 -2.72 -0.35
CA ASN A 183 -12.45 -3.30 -1.68
C ASN A 183 -13.86 -3.83 -2.00
N ASP A 184 -14.79 -3.84 -1.01
CA ASP A 184 -16.21 -4.15 -1.21
C ASP A 184 -17.12 -2.92 -0.96
N PRO A 185 -17.27 -2.01 -1.93
CA PRO A 185 -18.09 -0.81 -1.77
C PRO A 185 -19.59 -1.09 -1.54
N LEU A 186 -20.09 -2.20 -2.10
CA LEU A 186 -21.49 -2.57 -1.97
C LEU A 186 -21.79 -3.13 -0.58
N GLY A 187 -20.94 -4.03 -0.08
CA GLY A 187 -21.04 -4.56 1.28
C GLY A 187 -20.94 -3.45 2.33
N ARG A 188 -19.98 -2.52 2.17
CA ARG A 188 -19.85 -1.34 3.05
C ARG A 188 -21.12 -0.48 3.09
N THR A 189 -21.74 -0.24 1.93
CA THR A 189 -22.96 0.55 1.85
C THR A 189 -24.11 -0.17 2.58
N GLN A 190 -24.23 -1.48 2.42
CA GLN A 190 -25.21 -2.29 3.12
C GLN A 190 -24.97 -2.28 4.64
N ASP A 191 -23.74 -2.50 5.07
CA ASP A 191 -23.38 -2.51 6.48
C ASP A 191 -23.65 -1.15 7.14
N ALA A 192 -23.32 -0.05 6.45
CA ALA A 192 -23.63 1.30 6.90
C ALA A 192 -25.15 1.54 7.03
N LEU A 193 -25.95 1.06 6.06
CA LEU A 193 -27.42 1.19 6.09
C LEU A 193 -28.06 0.39 7.23
N PHE A 194 -27.49 -0.77 7.56
CA PHE A 194 -28.01 -1.64 8.62
C PHE A 194 -27.32 -1.43 9.97
N GLY A 195 -26.42 -0.45 10.09
CA GLY A 195 -25.69 -0.16 11.31
C GLY A 195 -24.73 -1.29 11.74
N ARG A 196 -24.26 -2.10 10.81
CA ARG A 196 -23.31 -3.18 11.07
C ARG A 196 -21.88 -2.63 11.11
N PRO A 197 -21.00 -3.22 11.95
CA PRO A 197 -19.58 -2.86 11.93
C PRO A 197 -18.94 -3.26 10.60
N GLN A 198 -18.05 -2.42 10.09
CA GLN A 198 -17.23 -2.75 8.93
C GLN A 198 -16.20 -3.83 9.32
N VAL A 199 -16.19 -4.93 8.59
CA VAL A 199 -15.28 -6.07 8.81
C VAL A 199 -14.47 -6.29 7.53
N GLY A 200 -13.16 -6.44 7.68
CA GLY A 200 -12.26 -6.70 6.58
C GLY A 200 -12.06 -8.19 6.28
N ASP A 201 -11.45 -8.46 5.13
CA ASP A 201 -11.12 -9.81 4.67
C ASP A 201 -9.88 -10.37 5.40
N ASN A 202 -9.87 -11.69 5.61
CA ASN A 202 -8.72 -12.36 6.17
C ASN A 202 -7.65 -12.62 5.09
N LEU A 203 -6.38 -12.54 5.48
CA LEU A 203 -5.25 -12.90 4.64
C LEU A 203 -4.69 -14.26 5.05
N GLN A 204 -4.66 -15.20 4.11
CA GLN A 204 -3.92 -16.45 4.24
C GLN A 204 -2.53 -16.26 3.65
N LEU A 205 -1.51 -16.37 4.50
CA LEU A 205 -0.12 -16.17 4.12
C LEU A 205 0.55 -17.50 3.75
N THR A 206 1.62 -17.42 2.96
CA THR A 206 2.50 -18.54 2.68
C THR A 206 3.54 -18.78 3.77
N ILE A 207 3.72 -17.84 4.68
CA ILE A 207 4.64 -17.91 5.83
C ILE A 207 4.30 -19.12 6.71
N ASP A 208 5.32 -19.84 7.14
CA ASP A 208 5.26 -20.82 8.22
C ASP A 208 5.81 -20.21 9.51
N ALA A 209 4.97 -20.03 10.50
CA ALA A 209 5.33 -19.35 11.75
C ALA A 209 6.52 -20.00 12.46
N ARG A 210 6.67 -21.32 12.39
CA ARG A 210 7.80 -22.06 12.99
C ARG A 210 9.11 -21.80 12.25
N LEU A 211 9.07 -21.76 10.91
CA LEU A 211 10.25 -21.42 10.11
C LEU A 211 10.67 -19.98 10.31
N GLN A 212 9.70 -19.07 10.38
CA GLN A 212 9.90 -17.63 10.62
C GLN A 212 10.65 -17.42 11.96
N ASP A 213 10.14 -18.01 13.03
CA ASP A 213 10.74 -17.92 14.36
C ASP A 213 12.12 -18.63 14.43
N ALA A 214 12.26 -19.79 13.78
CA ALA A 214 13.55 -20.48 13.69
C ALA A 214 14.60 -19.63 12.93
N ALA A 215 14.21 -19.02 11.83
CA ALA A 215 15.07 -18.12 11.07
C ALA A 215 15.51 -16.91 11.91
N MET A 216 14.60 -16.32 12.71
CA MET A 216 14.93 -15.23 13.64
C MET A 216 15.96 -15.67 14.68
N ARG A 217 15.77 -16.85 15.29
CA ARG A 217 16.74 -17.40 16.25
C ARG A 217 18.11 -17.66 15.63
N ILE A 218 18.18 -18.13 14.37
CA ILE A 218 19.44 -18.36 13.64
C ILE A 218 20.20 -17.05 13.43
N MET A 219 19.51 -15.94 13.23
CA MET A 219 20.14 -14.62 13.11
C MET A 219 20.97 -14.26 14.35
N GLY A 220 20.52 -14.65 15.55
CA GLY A 220 21.31 -14.53 16.77
C GLY A 220 21.82 -13.13 17.07
N GLY A 221 21.02 -12.09 16.80
CA GLY A 221 21.36 -10.68 16.99
C GLY A 221 22.23 -10.06 15.88
N ARG A 222 22.60 -10.81 14.84
CA ARG A 222 23.30 -10.26 13.66
C ARG A 222 22.36 -9.40 12.83
N THR A 223 22.84 -8.27 12.32
CA THR A 223 22.09 -7.44 11.37
C THR A 223 22.07 -8.08 9.99
N GLY A 224 20.89 -8.22 9.41
CA GLY A 224 20.74 -8.82 8.09
C GLY A 224 19.34 -9.37 7.85
N SER A 225 19.23 -10.32 6.92
CA SER A 225 17.95 -10.96 6.59
C SER A 225 18.12 -12.42 6.20
N ILE A 226 17.04 -13.20 6.40
CA ILE A 226 16.90 -14.57 5.89
C ILE A 226 15.57 -14.63 5.13
N VAL A 227 15.61 -15.16 3.91
CA VAL A 227 14.43 -15.47 3.10
C VAL A 227 14.45 -16.95 2.76
N VAL A 228 13.34 -17.63 3.02
CA VAL A 228 13.15 -19.06 2.68
C VAL A 228 12.01 -19.14 1.67
N LEU A 229 12.33 -19.71 0.51
CA LEU A 229 11.39 -19.85 -0.61
C LEU A 229 11.13 -21.33 -0.91
N GLU A 230 9.93 -21.64 -1.33
CA GLU A 230 9.63 -22.89 -2.01
C GLU A 230 9.95 -22.77 -3.50
N PRO A 231 10.95 -23.48 -4.04
CA PRO A 231 11.45 -23.23 -5.40
C PRO A 231 10.43 -23.48 -6.51
N LYS A 232 9.47 -24.38 -6.28
CA LYS A 232 8.47 -24.78 -7.28
C LYS A 232 7.33 -23.78 -7.45
N THR A 233 6.96 -23.10 -6.37
CA THR A 233 5.80 -22.22 -6.34
C THR A 233 6.17 -20.75 -6.18
N GLY A 234 7.41 -20.45 -5.73
CA GLY A 234 7.83 -19.12 -5.34
C GLY A 234 7.27 -18.67 -3.99
N ALA A 235 6.55 -19.55 -3.26
CA ALA A 235 5.97 -19.21 -1.97
C ALA A 235 7.05 -18.82 -0.96
N VAL A 236 6.88 -17.67 -0.30
CA VAL A 236 7.74 -17.21 0.79
C VAL A 236 7.34 -17.93 2.08
N LEU A 237 8.20 -18.83 2.56
CA LEU A 237 7.95 -19.63 3.76
C LEU A 237 8.43 -18.92 5.03
N ALA A 238 9.49 -18.13 4.92
CA ALA A 238 9.98 -17.25 5.98
C ALA A 238 10.67 -16.05 5.37
N MET A 239 10.52 -14.88 6.02
CA MET A 239 11.16 -13.62 5.64
C MET A 239 11.48 -12.83 6.90
N VAL A 240 12.73 -12.87 7.33
CA VAL A 240 13.20 -12.25 8.58
C VAL A 240 14.09 -11.07 8.26
N SER A 241 13.89 -9.97 8.98
CA SER A 241 14.76 -8.80 9.01
C SER A 241 15.23 -8.55 10.44
N THR A 242 16.53 -8.36 10.65
CA THR A 242 17.10 -8.06 11.96
C THR A 242 18.00 -6.82 11.93
N PRO A 243 17.97 -5.98 12.98
CA PRO A 243 17.04 -6.05 14.11
C PRO A 243 15.59 -5.95 13.67
N GLY A 244 14.69 -6.67 14.34
CA GLY A 244 13.24 -6.60 14.16
C GLY A 244 12.59 -5.67 15.18
N PHE A 245 11.26 -5.61 15.17
CA PHE A 245 10.48 -4.86 16.15
C PHE A 245 9.23 -5.65 16.55
N ASP A 246 8.78 -5.43 17.78
CA ASP A 246 7.53 -6.00 18.26
C ASP A 246 6.34 -5.15 17.79
N PRO A 247 5.48 -5.65 16.92
CA PRO A 247 4.34 -4.87 16.40
C PRO A 247 3.28 -4.57 17.47
N ARG A 248 3.26 -5.31 18.60
CA ARG A 248 2.33 -5.07 19.72
C ARG A 248 2.56 -3.70 20.35
N ASP A 249 3.82 -3.27 20.43
CA ASP A 249 4.19 -2.02 21.07
C ASP A 249 3.88 -0.78 20.22
N LEU A 250 3.54 -0.98 18.93
CA LEU A 250 3.01 0.07 18.05
C LEU A 250 1.49 0.05 17.92
N ALA A 251 0.82 -1.00 18.41
CA ALA A 251 -0.63 -1.08 18.45
C ALA A 251 -1.15 -0.20 19.59
N SER A 252 -1.95 0.81 19.25
CA SER A 252 -2.64 1.64 20.24
C SER A 252 -3.97 1.01 20.64
N ASN A 253 -4.34 1.21 21.91
CA ASN A 253 -5.63 0.81 22.44
C ASN A 253 -6.45 2.06 22.82
N PRO A 254 -7.30 2.56 21.92
CA PRO A 254 -8.10 3.76 22.19
C PRO A 254 -9.18 3.54 23.26
N ALA A 255 -9.38 2.30 23.70
CA ALA A 255 -10.29 1.95 24.80
C ALA A 255 -9.54 1.65 26.11
N ALA A 256 -8.23 1.95 26.20
CA ALA A 256 -7.50 1.82 27.45
C ALA A 256 -8.06 2.75 28.54
N ASP A 257 -8.03 2.30 29.79
CA ASP A 257 -8.47 3.10 30.95
C ASP A 257 -7.68 4.42 31.05
N ASP A 258 -6.41 4.39 30.67
CA ASP A 258 -5.55 5.57 30.49
C ASP A 258 -5.01 5.62 29.06
N SER A 259 -5.78 6.25 28.18
CA SER A 259 -5.39 6.42 26.78
C SER A 259 -4.16 7.30 26.60
N ALA A 260 -3.92 8.26 27.51
CA ALA A 260 -2.73 9.11 27.45
C ALA A 260 -1.45 8.32 27.79
N ALA A 261 -1.53 7.39 28.74
CA ALA A 261 -0.41 6.50 29.05
C ALA A 261 -0.14 5.51 27.90
N ASP A 262 -1.20 4.98 27.24
CA ASP A 262 -1.04 4.14 26.06
C ASP A 262 -0.40 4.88 24.89
N ASP A 263 -0.86 6.09 24.60
CA ASP A 263 -0.24 6.95 23.57
C ASP A 263 1.22 7.26 23.88
N ALA A 264 1.56 7.56 25.12
CA ALA A 264 2.93 7.81 25.55
C ALA A 264 3.83 6.56 25.40
N ARG A 265 3.30 5.36 25.68
CA ARG A 265 3.99 4.07 25.48
C ARG A 265 4.33 3.87 24.00
N VAL A 266 3.34 4.02 23.12
CA VAL A 266 3.51 3.88 21.67
C VAL A 266 4.51 4.90 21.12
N GLU A 267 4.44 6.16 21.60
CA GLU A 267 5.37 7.22 21.20
C GLU A 267 6.81 6.92 21.67
N ALA A 268 6.98 6.47 22.90
CA ALA A 268 8.29 6.11 23.43
C ALA A 268 8.93 4.98 22.62
N TYR A 269 8.15 3.95 22.27
CA TYR A 269 8.64 2.84 21.45
C TYR A 269 8.96 3.28 20.02
N TRP A 270 8.11 4.11 19.39
CA TRP A 270 8.39 4.69 18.07
C TRP A 270 9.71 5.48 18.07
N ASN A 271 9.95 6.31 19.08
CA ASN A 271 11.18 7.07 19.22
C ASN A 271 12.39 6.16 19.43
N GLN A 272 12.24 5.08 20.20
CA GLN A 272 13.28 4.06 20.37
C GLN A 272 13.66 3.41 19.03
N LEU A 273 12.67 2.98 18.21
CA LEU A 273 12.91 2.35 16.92
C LEU A 273 13.60 3.29 15.90
N ASN A 274 13.42 4.60 16.05
CA ASN A 274 14.01 5.61 15.16
C ASN A 274 15.25 6.26 15.75
N SER A 275 15.75 5.83 16.92
CA SER A 275 16.94 6.38 17.55
C SER A 275 18.22 5.99 16.80
N GLU A 276 19.25 6.83 16.92
CA GLU A 276 20.59 6.47 16.48
C GLU A 276 21.06 5.22 17.24
N GLY A 277 21.55 4.22 16.51
CA GLY A 277 22.00 2.95 17.13
C GLY A 277 20.91 1.87 17.25
N ALA A 278 19.64 2.17 17.01
CA ALA A 278 18.57 1.14 16.93
C ALA A 278 18.81 0.14 15.80
N GLY A 279 19.66 0.47 14.83
CA GLY A 279 20.00 -0.41 13.71
C GLY A 279 18.90 -0.53 12.67
N GLN A 280 18.00 0.45 12.57
CA GLN A 280 16.91 0.53 11.60
C GLN A 280 15.97 -0.69 11.66
N PRO A 281 15.29 -0.97 12.79
CA PRO A 281 14.42 -2.16 12.94
C PRO A 281 13.18 -2.10 12.06
N LEU A 282 12.73 -0.91 11.64
CA LEU A 282 11.60 -0.72 10.73
C LEU A 282 11.93 -1.02 9.27
N LEU A 283 13.22 -1.12 8.92
CA LEU A 283 13.65 -1.46 7.56
C LEU A 283 13.38 -2.94 7.28
N ASN A 284 12.50 -3.22 6.32
CA ASN A 284 12.32 -4.57 5.80
C ASN A 284 13.48 -4.93 4.85
N ARG A 285 14.59 -5.44 5.42
CA ARG A 285 15.82 -5.72 4.69
C ARG A 285 15.66 -6.66 3.51
N PRO A 286 14.85 -7.73 3.58
CA PRO A 286 14.60 -8.60 2.44
C PRO A 286 14.07 -7.89 1.20
N THR A 287 13.24 -6.85 1.37
CA THR A 287 12.53 -6.17 0.27
C THR A 287 13.06 -4.76 -0.02
N GLN A 288 13.63 -4.08 0.98
CA GLN A 288 14.07 -2.68 0.88
C GLN A 288 15.58 -2.52 1.04
N GLY A 289 16.27 -3.53 1.60
CA GLY A 289 17.71 -3.48 1.79
C GLY A 289 18.46 -3.57 0.47
N ARG A 290 19.48 -2.72 0.31
CA ARG A 290 20.36 -2.72 -0.85
C ARG A 290 21.75 -3.14 -0.41
N TYR A 291 22.17 -4.31 -0.87
CA TYR A 291 23.47 -4.91 -0.54
C TYR A 291 24.25 -5.25 -1.81
N PRO A 292 25.58 -5.10 -1.81
CA PRO A 292 26.40 -5.60 -2.90
C PRO A 292 26.19 -7.12 -3.02
N PRO A 293 25.84 -7.65 -4.20
CA PRO A 293 25.56 -9.08 -4.36
C PRO A 293 26.79 -9.97 -4.14
N GLY A 294 28.00 -9.43 -4.33
CA GLY A 294 29.22 -10.20 -4.25
C GLY A 294 29.22 -11.38 -5.22
N SER A 295 29.78 -12.53 -4.79
CA SER A 295 29.88 -13.72 -5.64
C SER A 295 28.55 -14.38 -5.99
N THR A 296 27.43 -14.00 -5.38
CA THR A 296 26.12 -14.51 -5.80
C THR A 296 25.75 -14.00 -7.20
N PHE A 297 26.26 -12.84 -7.62
CA PHE A 297 26.08 -12.33 -8.97
C PHE A 297 26.71 -13.21 -10.06
N LYS A 298 27.69 -14.02 -9.70
CA LYS A 298 28.31 -14.98 -10.63
C LYS A 298 27.32 -16.02 -11.16
N THR A 299 26.25 -16.30 -10.41
CA THR A 299 25.16 -17.16 -10.90
C THR A 299 24.52 -16.57 -12.16
N LEU A 300 24.21 -15.26 -12.14
CA LEU A 300 23.66 -14.57 -13.30
C LEU A 300 24.65 -14.57 -14.48
N THR A 301 25.93 -14.27 -14.21
CA THR A 301 26.98 -14.31 -15.25
C THR A 301 27.13 -15.70 -15.82
N ALA A 302 27.07 -16.75 -14.98
CA ALA A 302 27.17 -18.14 -15.48
C ALA A 302 25.97 -18.52 -16.37
N ILE A 303 24.76 -18.09 -16.01
CA ILE A 303 23.58 -18.28 -16.86
C ILE A 303 23.78 -17.58 -18.20
N SER A 304 24.23 -16.33 -18.20
CA SER A 304 24.51 -15.59 -19.45
C SER A 304 25.58 -16.27 -20.31
N VAL A 305 26.63 -16.81 -19.69
CA VAL A 305 27.65 -17.60 -20.40
C VAL A 305 27.08 -18.85 -21.08
N LEU A 306 26.12 -19.53 -20.41
CA LEU A 306 25.47 -20.73 -20.96
C LEU A 306 24.44 -20.39 -22.04
N GLU A 307 23.71 -19.31 -21.91
CA GLU A 307 22.76 -18.82 -22.92
C GLU A 307 23.47 -18.32 -24.17
N HIS A 308 24.65 -17.74 -24.01
CA HIS A 308 25.48 -17.17 -25.07
C HIS A 308 26.84 -17.91 -25.19
N ALA A 309 26.76 -19.23 -25.36
CA ALA A 309 27.94 -20.10 -25.29
C ALA A 309 29.01 -19.83 -26.39
N GLN A 310 28.64 -19.19 -27.51
CA GLN A 310 29.56 -18.81 -28.57
C GLN A 310 30.49 -17.67 -28.14
N GLU A 311 29.93 -16.66 -27.48
CA GLU A 311 30.65 -15.49 -26.96
C GLU A 311 31.35 -15.84 -25.64
N GLY A 312 30.64 -16.48 -24.71
CA GLY A 312 31.10 -16.82 -23.38
C GLY A 312 32.15 -17.89 -23.32
N ARG A 313 32.11 -18.87 -24.22
CA ARG A 313 33.02 -20.03 -24.29
C ARG A 313 33.20 -20.72 -22.94
N PRO A 314 32.18 -21.42 -22.44
CA PRO A 314 32.17 -21.99 -21.09
C PRO A 314 33.27 -23.00 -20.80
N ASP A 315 33.79 -23.66 -21.85
CA ASP A 315 34.84 -24.69 -21.77
C ASP A 315 36.26 -24.16 -21.99
N GLN A 316 36.43 -22.84 -22.20
CA GLN A 316 37.71 -22.22 -22.53
C GLN A 316 37.96 -20.99 -21.67
N ILE A 317 38.37 -21.20 -20.44
CA ILE A 317 38.66 -20.13 -19.48
C ILE A 317 39.93 -20.48 -18.69
N ASP A 318 40.56 -19.47 -18.12
CA ASP A 318 41.63 -19.58 -17.15
C ASP A 318 41.27 -18.89 -15.84
N CYS A 319 41.99 -19.18 -14.77
CA CYS A 319 41.80 -18.59 -13.46
C CYS A 319 43.11 -18.02 -12.91
N PRO A 320 43.73 -17.00 -13.55
CA PRO A 320 44.97 -16.40 -13.09
C PRO A 320 44.77 -15.72 -11.76
N ASN A 321 45.90 -15.44 -11.04
CA ASN A 321 45.82 -14.76 -9.74
C ASN A 321 45.25 -13.33 -9.85
N GLU A 322 45.55 -12.65 -10.95
CA GLU A 322 45.05 -11.32 -11.27
C GLU A 322 44.73 -11.18 -12.76
N ARG A 323 43.78 -10.28 -13.07
CA ARG A 323 43.40 -9.93 -14.42
C ARG A 323 43.07 -8.43 -14.49
N PHE A 324 43.62 -7.76 -15.45
CA PHE A 324 43.34 -6.36 -15.76
C PHE A 324 42.17 -6.29 -16.76
N PRO A 325 41.02 -5.72 -16.37
CA PRO A 325 39.86 -5.63 -17.28
C PRO A 325 40.13 -4.69 -18.48
N GLU A 326 40.91 -3.64 -18.26
CA GLU A 326 41.35 -2.69 -19.28
C GLU A 326 42.71 -2.05 -18.90
N GLU A 327 43.37 -1.39 -19.83
CA GLU A 327 44.64 -0.70 -19.57
C GLU A 327 44.43 0.46 -18.57
N GLY A 328 45.18 0.47 -17.48
CA GLY A 328 45.11 1.48 -16.41
C GLY A 328 44.07 1.21 -15.35
N ALA A 329 43.22 0.20 -15.49
CA ALA A 329 42.29 -0.19 -14.43
C ALA A 329 43.00 -1.01 -13.35
N PRO A 330 42.51 -0.95 -12.07
CA PRO A 330 43.03 -1.84 -11.03
C PRO A 330 42.71 -3.30 -11.38
N PRO A 331 43.61 -4.24 -11.01
CA PRO A 331 43.40 -5.65 -11.30
C PRO A 331 42.26 -6.24 -10.49
N VAL A 332 41.51 -7.12 -11.13
CA VAL A 332 40.61 -8.03 -10.40
C VAL A 332 41.46 -9.17 -9.86
N VAL A 333 41.35 -9.44 -8.57
CA VAL A 333 42.09 -10.50 -7.88
C VAL A 333 41.12 -11.54 -7.28
N ASN A 334 41.66 -12.76 -7.11
CA ASN A 334 40.94 -13.81 -6.41
C ASN A 334 41.04 -13.65 -4.90
N ALA A 335 40.03 -14.19 -4.16
CA ALA A 335 40.07 -14.20 -2.69
C ALA A 335 41.21 -15.09 -2.13
N VAL A 336 41.67 -16.05 -2.92
CA VAL A 336 42.75 -16.99 -2.61
C VAL A 336 43.69 -17.05 -3.80
N ASN A 337 44.98 -16.99 -3.54
CA ASN A 337 46.01 -17.14 -4.57
C ASN A 337 46.07 -18.59 -5.08
N ASP A 338 46.61 -18.75 -6.26
CA ASP A 338 46.91 -20.03 -6.91
C ASP A 338 45.68 -20.95 -7.09
N LEU A 339 44.49 -20.32 -7.27
CA LEU A 339 43.26 -21.07 -7.56
C LEU A 339 43.41 -21.92 -8.86
N TYR A 340 44.22 -21.51 -9.81
CA TYR A 340 44.50 -22.28 -11.04
C TYR A 340 45.02 -23.70 -10.74
N LEU A 341 45.69 -23.93 -9.61
CA LEU A 341 46.10 -25.26 -9.20
C LEU A 341 44.93 -26.18 -8.87
N ARG A 342 43.79 -25.59 -8.49
CA ARG A 342 42.54 -26.30 -8.15
C ARG A 342 41.56 -26.35 -9.32
N THR A 343 41.46 -25.27 -10.07
CA THR A 343 40.55 -25.20 -11.21
C THR A 343 41.10 -25.88 -12.45
N GLY A 344 42.43 -25.91 -12.62
CA GLY A 344 43.12 -26.27 -13.83
C GLY A 344 43.42 -25.02 -14.69
N ASP A 345 44.31 -25.19 -15.70
CA ASP A 345 44.69 -24.16 -16.67
C ASP A 345 45.05 -24.82 -18.00
N PRO A 346 44.25 -24.74 -19.07
CA PRO A 346 42.91 -24.16 -19.11
C PRO A 346 41.87 -24.94 -18.31
N THR A 347 40.70 -24.32 -18.06
CA THR A 347 39.61 -24.90 -17.25
C THR A 347 38.25 -24.59 -17.89
N ASN A 348 37.16 -24.83 -17.16
CA ASN A 348 35.78 -24.63 -17.62
C ASN A 348 34.94 -23.85 -16.59
N LEU A 349 33.73 -23.43 -17.00
CA LEU A 349 32.78 -22.69 -16.19
C LEU A 349 32.47 -23.39 -14.88
N GLU A 350 32.23 -24.72 -14.90
CA GLU A 350 31.86 -25.50 -13.69
C GLU A 350 32.96 -25.35 -12.61
N ARG A 351 34.21 -25.50 -12.98
CA ARG A 351 35.32 -25.41 -12.02
C ARG A 351 35.55 -24.01 -11.51
N VAL A 352 35.54 -22.99 -12.38
CA VAL A 352 35.74 -21.61 -11.94
C VAL A 352 34.55 -21.11 -11.09
N PHE A 353 33.35 -21.62 -11.36
CA PHE A 353 32.17 -21.33 -10.51
C PHE A 353 32.27 -22.01 -9.14
N ALA A 354 32.63 -23.30 -9.10
CA ALA A 354 32.81 -24.06 -7.86
C ALA A 354 33.81 -23.44 -6.89
N PHE A 355 34.92 -22.89 -7.43
CA PHE A 355 35.96 -22.21 -6.63
C PHE A 355 35.79 -20.69 -6.57
N SER A 356 34.70 -20.15 -7.12
CA SER A 356 34.38 -18.72 -7.10
C SER A 356 35.51 -17.83 -7.64
N CYS A 357 36.16 -18.23 -8.76
CA CYS A 357 37.24 -17.50 -9.35
C CYS A 357 36.82 -16.13 -9.89
N ASN A 358 37.27 -15.02 -9.26
CA ASN A 358 36.90 -13.67 -9.68
C ASN A 358 37.43 -13.31 -11.04
N THR A 359 38.69 -13.67 -11.33
CA THR A 359 39.40 -13.33 -12.57
C THR A 359 38.76 -13.99 -13.80
N ALA A 360 38.29 -15.23 -13.66
CA ALA A 360 37.55 -15.93 -14.70
C ALA A 360 36.20 -15.27 -14.99
N PHE A 361 35.47 -14.88 -13.91
CA PHE A 361 34.17 -14.21 -14.08
C PHE A 361 34.29 -12.79 -14.63
N ALA A 362 35.36 -12.08 -14.34
CA ALA A 362 35.70 -10.83 -15.01
C ALA A 362 35.90 -11.02 -16.51
N GLU A 363 36.64 -12.07 -16.91
CA GLU A 363 36.82 -12.41 -18.31
C GLU A 363 35.53 -12.78 -19.02
N TYR A 364 34.65 -13.58 -18.38
CA TYR A 364 33.34 -13.88 -18.94
C TYR A 364 32.50 -12.62 -19.14
N ALA A 365 32.55 -11.69 -18.20
CA ALA A 365 31.82 -10.42 -18.32
C ALA A 365 32.37 -9.58 -19.50
N LEU A 366 33.67 -9.56 -19.71
CA LEU A 366 34.29 -8.87 -20.85
C LEU A 366 33.89 -9.50 -22.20
N ARG A 367 33.87 -10.83 -22.27
CA ARG A 367 33.47 -11.57 -23.49
C ARG A 367 32.01 -11.36 -23.85
N LEU A 368 31.12 -11.42 -22.87
CA LEU A 368 29.69 -11.21 -23.06
C LEU A 368 29.35 -9.74 -23.36
N GLY A 369 30.08 -8.81 -22.76
CA GLY A 369 29.78 -7.40 -22.85
C GLY A 369 28.55 -6.99 -22.07
N PRO A 370 28.27 -5.68 -21.99
CA PRO A 370 27.17 -5.15 -21.16
C PRO A 370 25.80 -5.54 -21.67
N ASP A 371 25.58 -5.67 -22.96
CA ASP A 371 24.28 -5.90 -23.55
C ASP A 371 23.75 -7.31 -23.24
N LEU A 372 24.56 -8.36 -23.46
CA LEU A 372 24.11 -9.74 -23.16
C LEU A 372 23.92 -9.97 -21.67
N LEU A 373 24.79 -9.40 -20.83
CA LEU A 373 24.59 -9.45 -19.37
C LEU A 373 23.31 -8.72 -18.94
N ALA A 374 23.04 -7.57 -19.53
CA ALA A 374 21.82 -6.81 -19.23
C ALA A 374 20.57 -7.54 -19.71
N ASP A 375 20.62 -8.21 -20.86
CA ASP A 375 19.48 -9.00 -21.38
C ASP A 375 19.18 -10.18 -20.46
N THR A 376 20.20 -10.94 -20.05
CA THR A 376 20.03 -12.00 -19.06
C THR A 376 19.47 -11.45 -17.75
N ALA A 377 19.98 -10.31 -17.24
CA ALA A 377 19.50 -9.69 -16.02
C ALA A 377 18.03 -9.24 -16.12
N ARG A 378 17.59 -8.75 -17.28
CA ARG A 378 16.17 -8.41 -17.52
C ARG A 378 15.26 -9.63 -17.47
N ASN A 379 15.70 -10.80 -17.89
CA ASN A 379 14.93 -12.05 -17.80
C ASN A 379 14.68 -12.47 -16.35
N PHE A 380 15.49 -11.95 -15.41
CA PHE A 380 15.33 -12.14 -13.95
C PHE A 380 14.73 -10.91 -13.25
N ASP A 381 14.17 -9.94 -13.99
CA ASP A 381 13.59 -8.70 -13.48
C ASP A 381 14.54 -7.83 -12.63
N ILE A 382 15.86 -8.00 -12.78
CA ILE A 382 16.86 -7.29 -11.96
C ILE A 382 16.95 -5.80 -12.30
N PHE A 383 16.54 -5.38 -13.52
CA PHE A 383 16.63 -3.99 -14.00
C PHE A 383 15.29 -3.30 -14.26
N ARG A 384 14.18 -3.79 -13.71
CA ARG A 384 12.86 -3.21 -13.95
C ARG A 384 12.11 -2.84 -12.66
N PRO A 385 12.57 -1.83 -11.87
CA PRO A 385 11.81 -1.36 -10.70
C PRO A 385 10.44 -0.79 -11.08
N GLN A 386 10.25 -0.35 -12.33
CA GLN A 386 9.02 0.30 -12.80
C GLN A 386 7.91 -0.69 -13.19
N ASP A 387 8.27 -1.91 -13.55
CA ASP A 387 7.33 -2.95 -14.02
C ASP A 387 6.88 -3.90 -12.90
N VAL A 388 7.38 -3.74 -11.69
CA VAL A 388 6.88 -4.51 -10.53
C VAL A 388 5.46 -4.04 -10.23
N PRO A 389 4.44 -4.92 -10.25
CA PRO A 389 3.07 -4.57 -9.89
C PRO A 389 3.04 -3.84 -8.54
N GLU A 390 2.16 -2.83 -8.39
CA GLU A 390 2.04 -2.05 -7.13
C GLU A 390 1.87 -2.94 -5.90
N VAL A 391 1.21 -4.09 -6.06
CA VAL A 391 1.04 -5.14 -5.04
C VAL A 391 2.38 -5.62 -4.45
N TYR A 392 3.48 -5.54 -5.19
CA TYR A 392 4.83 -5.97 -4.75
C TYR A 392 5.77 -4.81 -4.40
N ARG A 393 5.28 -3.57 -4.51
CA ARG A 393 6.03 -2.36 -4.11
C ARG A 393 5.75 -2.05 -2.65
N GLY A 394 6.05 -2.98 -1.76
CA GLY A 394 5.89 -2.77 -0.31
C GLY A 394 6.88 -1.78 0.28
#